data_ad6faa29a8aa449504fe96f3f8e8223a
#
_entry.id   ad6faa29a8aa449504fe96f3f8e8223a
#
_cell.length_a   1.000
_cell.length_b   1.000
_cell.length_c   1.000
_cell.angle_alpha   90.00
_cell.angle_beta   90.00
_cell.angle_gamma   90.00
#
_symmetry.space_group_name_H-M   'P 1'
#
loop_
_entity.id
_entity.type
_entity.pdbx_description
1 polymer ?
#
loop_
_entity_poly.entity_id
_entity_poly.type
_entity_poly.pdbx_seq_one_letter_code
_entity_poly.pdbx_strand_id
1 'polypeptide(L)'
;MERPLRVPEQENDGGACWACLKHKRACDRALPWCKVCREHGIKCTGYEVRLSWPDDIIAKKRQRPEPNHHRRQSSSKSTQSPSSTTSSTRSDKRAMPSVISALNLPAEQSFYMQHFLQNIARVALAIDHQGNGYRSLLPMAMAEPAVLNAALAVAASHHSRWQHTADDVSRKYLGLACKALRNRFIDPKLRNSPVTLASMLLLVSYEVFSGSSRWKGHYDAIRGWIRGRQGNKDLDSFLMNWVCLIDTQSALNLGTSTMPELDEWMSAAPNNQDYTVDSLFGCSSQLPKLMSAASRLYVASKQDLVDEDDIRYQADNLQKRIRSTQLPEDSQIKVGLACTDASQEFSTTVGMERDELRRRAMATAEIFRHASHIYVYRIAHGPMEPLSPEAQESLETALTLLTRVPDALGPGANLGWCLVVLGAELDLEEQREYINSRWAGMHLLGIYNTKNGQSILNEVWNRRDLVSSGFADPERWQDTMQRIGQSQILV
;
A
#
# COMPACT_ATOMS: atom_id res chain seq x y z
N MET A 1 26.74 19.57 27.01
CA MET A 1 26.30 18.29 27.61
C MET A 1 24.81 18.18 27.34
N GLU A 2 24.47 17.66 26.16
CA GLU A 2 23.10 17.46 25.73
C GLU A 2 22.58 16.14 26.31
N ARG A 3 21.42 16.18 26.97
CA ARG A 3 20.75 14.99 27.46
C ARG A 3 20.19 14.21 26.29
N PRO A 4 20.34 12.87 26.17
CA PRO A 4 19.71 12.09 25.13
C PRO A 4 18.19 12.07 25.34
N LEU A 5 17.45 12.32 24.23
CA LEU A 5 16.01 12.19 24.11
C LEU A 5 15.56 10.79 24.55
N ARG A 6 14.65 10.73 25.49
CA ARG A 6 13.96 9.49 25.88
C ARG A 6 12.98 9.13 24.75
N VAL A 7 13.20 7.97 24.15
CA VAL A 7 12.24 7.32 23.24
C VAL A 7 11.18 6.62 24.11
N PRO A 8 9.87 6.67 23.75
CA PRO A 8 8.81 6.00 24.51
C PRO A 8 9.03 4.49 24.56
N GLU A 9 8.79 3.91 25.72
CA GLU A 9 8.84 2.47 25.94
C GLU A 9 7.74 1.76 25.13
N GLN A 10 8.11 1.12 24.04
CA GLN A 10 7.28 0.11 23.39
C GLN A 10 7.64 -1.26 23.96
N GLU A 11 6.63 -2.01 24.33
CA GLU A 11 6.70 -3.31 24.97
C GLU A 11 7.45 -4.34 24.12
N ASN A 12 8.72 -4.40 24.41
CA ASN A 12 9.58 -5.53 24.14
C ASN A 12 9.82 -6.13 25.54
N ASP A 13 9.46 -7.36 25.81
CA ASP A 13 9.47 -8.06 27.12
C ASP A 13 10.82 -8.01 27.90
N GLY A 14 11.52 -6.94 27.82
CA GLY A 14 12.79 -6.73 28.49
C GLY A 14 13.68 -5.65 27.89
N GLY A 15 13.28 -4.97 26.80
CA GLY A 15 14.03 -3.85 26.20
C GLY A 15 15.43 -4.21 25.68
N ALA A 16 15.73 -5.48 25.42
CA ALA A 16 16.98 -5.94 24.87
C ALA A 16 16.92 -5.99 23.33
N CYS A 17 18.05 -5.74 22.63
CA CYS A 17 18.10 -5.90 21.19
C CYS A 17 17.89 -7.38 20.80
N TRP A 18 17.35 -7.62 19.62
CA TRP A 18 17.02 -8.97 19.13
C TRP A 18 18.20 -9.93 19.07
N ALA A 19 19.42 -9.41 18.82
CA ALA A 19 20.62 -10.23 18.83
C ALA A 19 20.93 -10.69 20.27
N CYS A 20 20.86 -9.82 21.26
CA CYS A 20 21.05 -10.19 22.67
C CYS A 20 19.98 -11.16 23.14
N LEU A 21 18.71 -10.95 22.80
CA LEU A 21 17.61 -11.88 23.09
C LEU A 21 17.87 -13.26 22.47
N LYS A 22 18.25 -13.31 21.20
CA LYS A 22 18.57 -14.57 20.52
C LYS A 22 19.71 -15.35 21.19
N HIS A 23 20.74 -14.64 21.65
CA HIS A 23 21.90 -15.22 22.30
C HIS A 23 21.79 -15.30 23.82
N LYS A 24 20.60 -15.00 24.41
CA LYS A 24 20.30 -15.02 25.84
C LYS A 24 21.33 -14.20 26.68
N ARG A 25 21.64 -12.99 26.21
CA ARG A 25 22.60 -12.08 26.85
C ARG A 25 21.90 -10.86 27.41
N ALA A 26 22.41 -10.34 28.53
CA ALA A 26 21.96 -9.04 29.03
C ALA A 26 22.37 -7.93 28.06
N CYS A 27 21.43 -7.08 27.66
CA CYS A 27 21.65 -6.00 26.70
C CYS A 27 21.79 -4.67 27.46
N ASP A 28 22.79 -3.86 27.12
CA ASP A 28 23.01 -2.52 27.68
C ASP A 28 22.12 -1.42 27.07
N ARG A 29 21.29 -1.77 26.07
CA ARG A 29 20.35 -0.88 25.40
C ARG A 29 20.96 0.40 24.80
N ALA A 30 22.25 0.42 24.53
CA ALA A 30 22.90 1.58 23.94
C ALA A 30 22.46 1.79 22.47
N LEU A 31 22.15 3.04 22.10
CA LEU A 31 21.81 3.44 20.73
C LEU A 31 23.05 4.00 20.01
N PRO A 32 23.17 3.83 18.69
CA PRO A 32 22.28 3.09 17.77
C PRO A 32 22.46 1.57 17.84
N TRP A 33 23.51 1.07 18.46
CA TRP A 33 23.82 -0.37 18.63
C TRP A 33 24.32 -0.65 20.03
N CYS A 34 23.88 -1.77 20.61
CA CYS A 34 24.29 -2.12 21.96
C CYS A 34 25.79 -2.50 22.00
N LYS A 35 26.47 -2.09 23.08
CA LYS A 35 27.89 -2.37 23.29
C LYS A 35 28.17 -3.87 23.41
N VAL A 36 27.23 -4.60 24.03
CA VAL A 36 27.33 -6.05 24.21
C VAL A 36 27.47 -6.79 22.89
N CYS A 37 26.67 -6.43 21.87
CA CYS A 37 26.83 -7.00 20.54
C CYS A 37 28.18 -6.66 19.93
N ARG A 38 28.64 -5.42 20.08
CA ARG A 38 29.94 -4.95 19.55
C ARG A 38 31.11 -5.67 20.19
N GLU A 39 31.11 -5.81 21.51
CA GLU A 39 32.19 -6.49 22.28
C GLU A 39 32.29 -7.98 21.94
N HIS A 40 31.18 -8.58 21.52
CA HIS A 40 31.15 -10.00 21.14
C HIS A 40 31.22 -10.24 19.64
N GLY A 41 31.51 -9.21 18.84
CA GLY A 41 31.59 -9.33 17.38
C GLY A 41 30.29 -9.72 16.69
N ILE A 42 29.13 -9.46 17.34
CA ILE A 42 27.80 -9.81 16.82
C ILE A 42 27.15 -8.54 16.23
N LYS A 43 26.61 -8.66 15.03
CA LYS A 43 25.84 -7.57 14.42
C LYS A 43 24.58 -7.32 15.26
N CYS A 44 24.49 -6.14 15.89
CA CYS A 44 23.28 -5.74 16.61
C CYS A 44 22.12 -5.58 15.62
N THR A 45 21.00 -6.25 15.89
CA THR A 45 19.82 -6.25 15.02
C THR A 45 18.72 -5.29 15.48
N GLY A 46 19.06 -4.35 16.36
CA GLY A 46 18.15 -3.28 16.80
C GLY A 46 17.13 -3.71 17.84
N TYR A 47 16.27 -2.76 18.20
CA TYR A 47 15.26 -2.87 19.26
C TYR A 47 13.83 -2.79 18.71
N GLU A 48 13.68 -2.65 17.39
CA GLU A 48 12.38 -2.45 16.71
C GLU A 48 11.47 -3.66 16.85
N VAL A 49 10.16 -3.42 16.88
CA VAL A 49 9.14 -4.48 16.88
C VAL A 49 9.25 -5.31 15.61
N ARG A 50 9.35 -6.62 15.74
CA ARG A 50 9.33 -7.56 14.60
C ARG A 50 7.97 -8.20 14.50
N LEU A 51 7.29 -7.96 13.39
CA LEU A 51 6.07 -8.68 13.06
C LEU A 51 6.40 -10.13 12.71
N SER A 52 5.66 -11.08 13.29
CA SER A 52 5.72 -12.48 12.89
C SER A 52 4.36 -12.87 12.33
N TRP A 53 4.37 -13.42 11.13
CA TRP A 53 3.15 -13.90 10.48
C TRP A 53 2.88 -15.36 10.86
N PRO A 54 1.64 -15.86 10.72
CA PRO A 54 1.31 -17.25 11.07
C PRO A 54 2.24 -18.29 10.43
N ASP A 55 2.69 -18.04 9.19
CA ASP A 55 3.59 -18.92 8.46
C ASP A 55 5.01 -18.95 9.05
N ASP A 56 5.50 -17.82 9.56
CA ASP A 56 6.80 -17.74 10.26
C ASP A 56 6.78 -18.52 11.58
N ILE A 57 5.62 -18.55 12.25
CA ILE A 57 5.45 -19.32 13.49
C ILE A 57 5.50 -20.83 13.18
N ILE A 58 4.89 -21.27 12.08
CA ILE A 58 4.90 -22.66 11.63
C ILE A 58 6.30 -23.08 11.21
N ALA A 59 7.03 -22.24 10.46
CA ALA A 59 8.40 -22.49 10.05
C ALA A 59 9.36 -22.58 11.25
N LYS A 60 9.21 -21.70 12.25
CA LYS A 60 10.00 -21.75 13.49
C LYS A 60 9.70 -22.98 14.36
N LYS A 61 8.46 -23.50 14.37
CA LYS A 61 8.11 -24.76 15.06
C LYS A 61 8.75 -25.97 14.41
N ARG A 62 8.95 -25.96 13.08
CA ARG A 62 9.61 -27.06 12.34
C ARG A 62 11.14 -27.08 12.51
N GLN A 63 11.75 -25.95 12.91
CA GLN A 63 13.21 -25.83 13.11
C GLN A 63 13.65 -26.00 14.56
N ARG A 64 12.75 -26.31 15.49
CA ARG A 64 13.14 -26.57 16.87
C ARG A 64 13.69 -28.00 16.96
N PRO A 65 14.98 -28.20 17.31
CA PRO A 65 15.50 -29.53 17.56
C PRO A 65 14.77 -30.14 18.75
N GLU A 66 14.36 -31.38 18.64
CA GLU A 66 13.84 -32.12 19.78
C GLU A 66 14.91 -32.18 20.87
N PRO A 67 14.55 -32.03 22.15
CA PRO A 67 15.53 -32.16 23.23
C PRO A 67 16.01 -33.61 23.29
N ASN A 68 17.29 -33.81 23.12
CA ASN A 68 17.97 -35.11 23.31
C ASN A 68 17.75 -35.58 24.75
N HIS A 69 16.83 -36.50 24.93
CA HIS A 69 16.75 -37.30 26.15
C HIS A 69 17.80 -38.42 26.05
N HIS A 70 18.91 -38.26 26.76
CA HIS A 70 19.82 -39.36 27.08
C HIS A 70 19.05 -40.44 27.80
N ARG A 71 18.71 -41.50 27.06
CA ARG A 71 18.16 -42.73 27.63
C ARG A 71 19.28 -43.63 28.08
N ARG A 72 19.43 -43.78 29.40
CA ARG A 72 20.21 -44.84 30.03
C ARG A 72 19.68 -46.17 29.54
N GLN A 73 20.59 -47.02 29.06
CA GLN A 73 20.38 -48.45 28.75
C GLN A 73 20.09 -49.20 30.04
N SER A 74 18.97 -49.94 30.08
CA SER A 74 18.83 -51.17 30.86
C SER A 74 18.12 -52.19 30.00
N SER A 75 18.82 -53.32 29.84
CA SER A 75 18.45 -54.51 29.12
C SER A 75 17.37 -55.29 29.85
N SER A 76 16.33 -55.81 29.17
CA SER A 76 15.79 -57.14 29.41
C SER A 76 14.84 -57.60 28.28
N LYS A 77 14.87 -58.89 28.05
CA LYS A 77 14.40 -59.71 26.94
C LYS A 77 12.88 -59.94 26.87
N SER A 78 12.45 -60.12 25.63
CA SER A 78 11.43 -61.10 25.13
C SER A 78 9.96 -61.04 25.62
N THR A 79 8.98 -60.97 24.74
CA THR A 79 8.27 -62.14 24.15
C THR A 79 7.16 -61.69 23.20
N GLN A 80 6.76 -62.58 22.30
CA GLN A 80 5.91 -62.48 21.11
C GLN A 80 4.41 -62.22 21.38
N SER A 81 3.80 -61.43 20.49
CA SER A 81 2.53 -61.56 19.69
C SER A 81 1.22 -62.12 20.32
N PRO A 82 0.04 -61.92 19.69
CA PRO A 82 -0.39 -61.13 18.55
C PRO A 82 -1.74 -60.38 18.69
N SER A 83 -2.02 -59.53 17.73
CA SER A 83 -3.31 -59.12 17.11
C SER A 83 -4.47 -58.59 17.96
N SER A 84 -4.86 -57.35 17.63
CA SER A 84 -6.24 -57.04 17.21
C SER A 84 -6.30 -55.69 16.50
N THR A 85 -6.82 -55.75 15.29
CA THR A 85 -7.25 -54.71 14.41
C THR A 85 -8.27 -53.75 15.06
N THR A 86 -7.96 -52.44 15.10
CA THR A 86 -8.97 -51.42 15.04
C THR A 86 -8.49 -50.31 14.13
N SER A 87 -9.12 -50.24 12.98
CA SER A 87 -8.98 -49.21 11.97
C SER A 87 -9.46 -47.86 12.52
N SER A 88 -8.52 -46.97 12.88
CA SER A 88 -8.82 -45.57 12.97
C SER A 88 -8.38 -44.92 11.63
N THR A 89 -9.34 -44.60 10.81
CA THR A 89 -9.18 -43.76 9.61
C THR A 89 -8.68 -42.41 10.05
N ARG A 90 -7.34 -42.25 10.05
CA ARG A 90 -6.75 -40.93 9.95
C ARG A 90 -7.08 -40.44 8.56
N SER A 91 -8.00 -39.50 8.45
CA SER A 91 -8.15 -38.70 7.26
C SER A 91 -6.85 -37.90 7.05
N ASP A 92 -5.97 -38.42 6.19
CA ASP A 92 -4.92 -37.64 5.59
C ASP A 92 -5.60 -36.46 4.84
N LYS A 93 -5.69 -35.32 5.51
CA LYS A 93 -5.88 -34.06 4.83
C LYS A 93 -4.63 -33.85 4.01
N ARG A 94 -4.56 -34.42 2.81
CA ARG A 94 -3.63 -34.01 1.77
C ARG A 94 -3.81 -32.52 1.61
N ALA A 95 -2.85 -31.75 2.10
CA ALA A 95 -2.75 -30.34 1.76
C ALA A 95 -2.76 -30.26 0.23
N MET A 96 -3.77 -29.59 -0.33
CA MET A 96 -3.79 -29.29 -1.77
C MET A 96 -2.43 -28.67 -2.12
N PRO A 97 -1.73 -29.17 -3.14
CA PRO A 97 -0.49 -28.56 -3.57
C PRO A 97 -0.80 -27.09 -3.90
N SER A 98 -0.03 -26.16 -3.34
CA SER A 98 -0.22 -24.76 -3.70
C SER A 98 -0.04 -24.64 -5.22
N VAL A 99 -0.83 -23.80 -5.86
CA VAL A 99 -0.76 -23.54 -7.32
C VAL A 99 0.71 -23.31 -7.75
N ILE A 100 1.50 -22.75 -6.86
CA ILE A 100 2.92 -22.42 -7.06
C ILE A 100 3.81 -23.66 -7.16
N SER A 101 3.50 -24.75 -6.43
CA SER A 101 4.25 -26.02 -6.54
C SER A 101 4.12 -26.63 -7.93
N ALA A 102 3.10 -26.25 -8.70
CA ALA A 102 2.89 -26.70 -10.07
C ALA A 102 3.62 -25.84 -11.13
N LEU A 103 4.16 -24.66 -10.75
CA LEU A 103 4.71 -23.69 -11.71
C LEU A 103 6.13 -23.98 -12.19
N ASN A 104 6.79 -25.00 -11.69
CA ASN A 104 8.15 -25.42 -12.10
C ASN A 104 9.20 -24.29 -12.10
N LEU A 105 9.09 -23.33 -11.15
CA LEU A 105 10.04 -22.24 -10.96
C LEU A 105 11.18 -22.68 -10.02
N PRO A 106 12.40 -22.13 -10.16
CA PRO A 106 13.46 -22.25 -9.16
C PRO A 106 12.96 -21.86 -7.76
N ALA A 107 13.50 -22.50 -6.72
CA ALA A 107 13.02 -22.31 -5.34
C ALA A 107 12.98 -20.84 -4.88
N GLU A 108 14.00 -20.03 -5.20
CA GLU A 108 14.03 -18.60 -4.89
C GLU A 108 12.89 -17.85 -5.58
N GLN A 109 12.66 -18.12 -6.87
CA GLN A 109 11.59 -17.47 -7.64
C GLN A 109 10.22 -17.94 -7.16
N SER A 110 10.03 -19.22 -6.84
CA SER A 110 8.80 -19.76 -6.27
C SER A 110 8.47 -19.09 -4.94
N PHE A 111 9.45 -18.88 -4.08
CA PHE A 111 9.29 -18.21 -2.79
C PHE A 111 8.79 -16.76 -2.98
N TYR A 112 9.46 -15.96 -3.82
CA TYR A 112 9.04 -14.57 -4.03
C TYR A 112 7.76 -14.43 -4.84
N MET A 113 7.47 -15.36 -5.76
CA MET A 113 6.17 -15.37 -6.46
C MET A 113 5.04 -15.69 -5.49
N GLN A 114 5.24 -16.61 -4.56
CA GLN A 114 4.28 -16.87 -3.49
C GLN A 114 4.08 -15.64 -2.62
N HIS A 115 5.16 -14.96 -2.25
CA HIS A 115 5.08 -13.70 -1.49
C HIS A 115 4.30 -12.62 -2.26
N PHE A 116 4.52 -12.51 -3.58
CA PHE A 116 3.77 -11.59 -4.44
C PHE A 116 2.27 -11.86 -4.40
N LEU A 117 1.86 -13.11 -4.61
CA LEU A 117 0.45 -13.49 -4.68
C LEU A 117 -0.27 -13.44 -3.33
N GLN A 118 0.44 -13.72 -2.23
CA GLN A 118 -0.14 -13.79 -0.89
C GLN A 118 -0.08 -12.47 -0.12
N ASN A 119 0.97 -11.68 -0.32
CA ASN A 119 1.19 -10.45 0.44
C ASN A 119 1.04 -9.20 -0.43
N ILE A 120 1.79 -9.07 -1.53
CA ILE A 120 1.74 -7.87 -2.38
C ILE A 120 0.34 -7.68 -2.97
N ALA A 121 -0.23 -8.73 -3.55
CA ALA A 121 -1.58 -8.63 -4.13
C ALA A 121 -2.64 -8.19 -3.11
N ARG A 122 -2.46 -8.49 -1.83
CA ARG A 122 -3.38 -8.09 -0.76
C ARG A 122 -3.15 -6.66 -0.28
N VAL A 123 -1.90 -6.22 -0.21
CA VAL A 123 -1.52 -4.88 0.27
C VAL A 123 -1.79 -3.83 -0.80
N ALA A 124 -1.62 -4.19 -2.08
CA ALA A 124 -1.74 -3.27 -3.20
C ALA A 124 -3.18 -2.93 -3.60
N LEU A 125 -4.18 -3.63 -3.05
CA LEU A 125 -5.59 -3.30 -3.26
C LEU A 125 -6.25 -2.83 -1.97
N ALA A 126 -7.11 -1.82 -2.08
CA ALA A 126 -7.98 -1.42 -0.98
C ALA A 126 -8.91 -2.58 -0.56
N ILE A 127 -9.40 -3.37 -1.51
CA ILE A 127 -10.27 -4.51 -1.28
C ILE A 127 -9.73 -5.72 -2.01
N ASP A 128 -9.24 -6.71 -1.25
CA ASP A 128 -8.81 -7.99 -1.83
C ASP A 128 -10.01 -8.88 -2.14
N HIS A 129 -10.03 -9.44 -3.34
CA HIS A 129 -11.10 -10.32 -3.83
C HIS A 129 -10.56 -11.40 -4.77
N GLN A 130 -11.41 -12.38 -5.13
CA GLN A 130 -11.00 -13.50 -5.97
C GLN A 130 -10.46 -13.05 -7.35
N GLY A 131 -11.07 -12.02 -7.96
CA GLY A 131 -10.64 -11.43 -9.24
C GLY A 131 -9.53 -10.38 -9.10
N ASN A 132 -8.71 -10.44 -8.03
CA ASN A 132 -7.62 -9.51 -7.78
C ASN A 132 -6.66 -9.46 -8.98
N GLY A 133 -6.57 -8.27 -9.60
CA GLY A 133 -5.78 -8.07 -10.81
C GLY A 133 -4.29 -8.32 -10.66
N TYR A 134 -3.71 -8.11 -9.46
CA TYR A 134 -2.31 -8.48 -9.21
C TYR A 134 -2.11 -10.01 -9.30
N ARG A 135 -3.09 -10.81 -8.85
CA ARG A 135 -3.03 -12.28 -9.01
C ARG A 135 -3.28 -12.70 -10.47
N SER A 136 -4.10 -11.95 -11.20
CA SER A 136 -4.35 -12.22 -12.62
C SER A 136 -3.12 -11.97 -13.52
N LEU A 137 -2.08 -11.29 -13.01
CA LEU A 137 -0.80 -11.16 -13.71
C LEU A 137 0.01 -12.48 -13.76
N LEU A 138 -0.32 -13.49 -12.96
CA LEU A 138 0.46 -14.73 -12.87
C LEU A 138 0.65 -15.42 -14.24
N PRO A 139 -0.36 -15.65 -15.08
CA PRO A 139 -0.17 -16.25 -16.41
C PRO A 139 0.79 -15.42 -17.27
N MET A 140 0.67 -14.10 -17.23
CA MET A 140 1.56 -13.18 -17.94
C MET A 140 2.98 -13.27 -17.41
N ALA A 141 3.17 -13.32 -16.08
CA ALA A 141 4.48 -13.46 -15.45
C ALA A 141 5.15 -14.79 -15.82
N MET A 142 4.38 -15.87 -15.94
CA MET A 142 4.93 -17.18 -16.32
C MET A 142 5.36 -17.25 -17.79
N ALA A 143 4.74 -16.47 -18.64
CA ALA A 143 5.06 -16.41 -20.07
C ALA A 143 6.16 -15.39 -20.41
N GLU A 144 6.34 -14.35 -19.59
CA GLU A 144 7.07 -13.15 -19.96
C GLU A 144 8.10 -12.73 -18.89
N PRO A 145 9.41 -12.87 -19.18
CA PRO A 145 10.48 -12.55 -18.23
C PRO A 145 10.45 -11.10 -17.70
N ALA A 146 9.91 -10.14 -18.45
CA ALA A 146 9.81 -8.75 -18.03
C ALA A 146 8.84 -8.60 -16.84
N VAL A 147 7.67 -9.24 -16.92
CA VAL A 147 6.66 -9.23 -15.86
C VAL A 147 7.10 -10.09 -14.68
N LEU A 148 7.64 -11.30 -14.96
CA LEU A 148 8.15 -12.18 -13.91
C LEU A 148 9.18 -11.46 -13.02
N ASN A 149 10.24 -10.93 -13.64
CA ASN A 149 11.30 -10.31 -12.86
C ASN A 149 10.84 -9.03 -12.16
N ALA A 150 9.90 -8.27 -12.75
CA ALA A 150 9.33 -7.09 -12.08
C ALA A 150 8.50 -7.49 -10.85
N ALA A 151 7.66 -8.51 -10.94
CA ALA A 151 6.89 -9.03 -9.82
C ALA A 151 7.81 -9.59 -8.70
N LEU A 152 8.86 -10.33 -9.08
CA LEU A 152 9.86 -10.84 -8.13
C LEU A 152 10.65 -9.71 -7.46
N ALA A 153 10.96 -8.62 -8.20
CA ALA A 153 11.62 -7.45 -7.63
C ALA A 153 10.75 -6.78 -6.55
N VAL A 154 9.46 -6.55 -6.84
CA VAL A 154 8.50 -6.00 -5.88
C VAL A 154 8.40 -6.87 -4.64
N ALA A 155 8.22 -8.18 -4.83
CA ALA A 155 8.09 -9.14 -3.74
C ALA A 155 9.35 -9.22 -2.87
N ALA A 156 10.53 -9.30 -3.49
CA ALA A 156 11.80 -9.38 -2.77
C ALA A 156 12.09 -8.08 -2.01
N SER A 157 11.77 -6.92 -2.59
CA SER A 157 11.91 -5.61 -1.97
C SER A 157 11.01 -5.46 -0.73
N HIS A 158 9.75 -5.83 -0.84
CA HIS A 158 8.82 -5.83 0.28
C HIS A 158 9.28 -6.82 1.37
N HIS A 159 9.63 -8.04 1.00
CA HIS A 159 10.08 -9.06 1.94
C HIS A 159 11.35 -8.63 2.69
N SER A 160 12.35 -8.04 2.01
CA SER A 160 13.58 -7.60 2.64
C SER A 160 13.35 -6.50 3.68
N ARG A 161 12.46 -5.55 3.39
CA ARG A 161 12.08 -4.48 4.33
C ARG A 161 11.32 -5.03 5.52
N TRP A 162 10.35 -5.88 5.25
CA TRP A 162 9.56 -6.53 6.27
C TRP A 162 10.41 -7.40 7.21
N GLN A 163 11.41 -8.11 6.67
CA GLN A 163 12.34 -8.92 7.47
C GLN A 163 13.58 -8.15 7.94
N HIS A 164 13.71 -6.86 7.62
CA HIS A 164 14.90 -6.05 7.91
C HIS A 164 16.20 -6.70 7.44
N THR A 165 16.19 -7.27 6.24
CA THR A 165 17.34 -7.92 5.60
C THR A 165 17.91 -7.07 4.46
N ALA A 166 19.07 -7.48 3.92
CA ALA A 166 19.66 -6.82 2.76
C ALA A 166 18.78 -6.94 1.52
N ASP A 167 18.77 -5.88 0.70
CA ASP A 167 17.90 -5.72 -0.47
C ASP A 167 18.58 -6.17 -1.80
N ASP A 168 19.55 -7.04 -1.74
CA ASP A 168 20.36 -7.42 -2.91
C ASP A 168 19.57 -8.24 -3.93
N VAL A 169 18.68 -9.12 -3.45
CA VAL A 169 17.85 -9.98 -4.30
C VAL A 169 16.86 -9.13 -5.12
N SER A 170 16.24 -8.13 -4.51
CA SER A 170 15.31 -7.26 -5.23
C SER A 170 16.03 -6.48 -6.33
N ARG A 171 17.23 -5.97 -6.06
CA ARG A 171 18.06 -5.26 -7.06
C ARG A 171 18.49 -6.16 -8.21
N LYS A 172 18.79 -7.43 -7.95
CA LYS A 172 19.04 -8.43 -8.99
C LYS A 172 17.85 -8.56 -9.93
N TYR A 173 16.65 -8.78 -9.39
CA TYR A 173 15.43 -8.90 -10.19
C TYR A 173 15.03 -7.61 -10.87
N LEU A 174 15.21 -6.45 -10.23
CA LEU A 174 15.01 -5.15 -10.85
C LEU A 174 15.91 -4.98 -12.11
N GLY A 175 17.19 -5.30 -12.00
CA GLY A 175 18.12 -5.27 -13.13
C GLY A 175 17.69 -6.17 -14.29
N LEU A 176 17.24 -7.39 -13.98
CA LEU A 176 16.70 -8.32 -14.98
C LEU A 176 15.41 -7.82 -15.62
N ALA A 177 14.49 -7.24 -14.84
CA ALA A 177 13.25 -6.66 -15.34
C ALA A 177 13.52 -5.48 -16.28
N CYS A 178 14.40 -4.55 -15.89
CA CYS A 178 14.79 -3.41 -16.72
C CYS A 178 15.47 -3.85 -18.03
N LYS A 179 16.32 -4.88 -17.98
CA LYS A 179 16.95 -5.44 -19.19
C LYS A 179 15.91 -6.06 -20.13
N ALA A 180 14.99 -6.86 -19.59
CA ALA A 180 13.92 -7.48 -20.36
C ALA A 180 12.98 -6.43 -20.96
N LEU A 181 12.59 -5.42 -20.19
CA LEU A 181 11.76 -4.32 -20.65
C LEU A 181 12.42 -3.50 -21.77
N ARG A 182 13.74 -3.22 -21.64
CA ARG A 182 14.52 -2.54 -22.71
C ARG A 182 14.46 -3.33 -24.02
N ASN A 183 14.60 -4.65 -24.00
CA ASN A 183 14.52 -5.49 -25.19
C ASN A 183 13.12 -5.39 -25.82
N ARG A 184 12.06 -5.31 -25.01
CA ARG A 184 10.69 -5.13 -25.52
C ARG A 184 10.47 -3.78 -26.21
N PHE A 185 11.08 -2.70 -25.72
CA PHE A 185 11.00 -1.39 -26.37
C PHE A 185 11.72 -1.36 -27.73
N ILE A 186 12.79 -2.14 -27.88
CA ILE A 186 13.54 -2.24 -29.15
C ILE A 186 12.70 -2.98 -30.20
N ASP A 187 11.90 -3.98 -29.81
CA ASP A 187 11.06 -4.76 -30.74
C ASP A 187 9.74 -4.01 -31.03
N PRO A 188 9.50 -3.61 -32.31
CA PRO A 188 8.28 -2.91 -32.69
C PRO A 188 6.97 -3.67 -32.40
N LYS A 189 7.03 -5.02 -32.37
CA LYS A 189 5.86 -5.88 -32.10
C LYS A 189 5.53 -5.95 -30.61
N LEU A 190 6.55 -5.83 -29.75
CA LEU A 190 6.41 -6.01 -28.31
C LEU A 190 6.23 -4.69 -27.55
N ARG A 191 6.81 -3.60 -28.07
CA ARG A 191 6.84 -2.31 -27.34
C ARG A 191 5.46 -1.78 -26.91
N ASN A 192 4.41 -2.00 -27.73
CA ASN A 192 3.06 -1.49 -27.47
C ASN A 192 2.12 -2.55 -26.86
N SER A 193 2.64 -3.69 -26.41
CA SER A 193 1.82 -4.77 -25.86
C SER A 193 1.40 -4.53 -24.41
N PRO A 194 0.29 -5.12 -23.91
CA PRO A 194 -0.12 -5.06 -22.52
C PRO A 194 0.97 -5.52 -21.53
N VAL A 195 1.79 -6.49 -21.93
CA VAL A 195 2.93 -7.00 -21.14
C VAL A 195 3.95 -5.88 -20.82
N THR A 196 4.23 -5.02 -21.79
CA THR A 196 5.14 -3.89 -21.62
C THR A 196 4.58 -2.90 -20.59
N LEU A 197 3.28 -2.59 -20.67
CA LEU A 197 2.60 -1.76 -19.69
C LEU A 197 2.61 -2.40 -18.30
N ALA A 198 2.23 -3.67 -18.17
CA ALA A 198 2.23 -4.38 -16.88
C ALA A 198 3.62 -4.38 -16.24
N SER A 199 4.68 -4.56 -17.03
CA SER A 199 6.06 -4.49 -16.54
C SER A 199 6.40 -3.10 -16.00
N MET A 200 6.01 -2.02 -16.69
CA MET A 200 6.25 -0.64 -16.23
C MET A 200 5.47 -0.32 -14.95
N LEU A 201 4.21 -0.74 -14.86
CA LEU A 201 3.37 -0.56 -13.67
C LEU A 201 3.96 -1.28 -12.45
N LEU A 202 4.47 -2.49 -12.63
CA LEU A 202 5.18 -3.21 -11.55
C LEU A 202 6.47 -2.50 -11.13
N LEU A 203 7.19 -1.84 -12.05
CA LEU A 203 8.35 -1.03 -11.68
C LEU A 203 7.96 0.23 -10.91
N VAL A 204 6.83 0.87 -11.25
CA VAL A 204 6.25 1.95 -10.40
C VAL A 204 5.95 1.42 -9.01
N SER A 205 5.27 0.27 -8.89
CA SER A 205 5.00 -0.36 -7.59
C SER A 205 6.26 -0.67 -6.79
N TYR A 206 7.31 -1.17 -7.45
CA TYR A 206 8.61 -1.40 -6.81
C TYR A 206 9.14 -0.13 -6.14
N GLU A 207 9.13 0.99 -6.84
CA GLU A 207 9.63 2.27 -6.31
C GLU A 207 8.71 2.85 -5.23
N VAL A 208 7.38 2.75 -5.40
CA VAL A 208 6.39 3.21 -4.41
C VAL A 208 6.53 2.41 -3.11
N PHE A 209 6.50 1.09 -3.18
CA PHE A 209 6.70 0.27 -1.98
C PHE A 209 8.05 0.47 -1.32
N SER A 210 9.05 0.87 -2.10
CA SER A 210 10.38 1.19 -1.58
C SER A 210 10.49 2.57 -0.93
N GLY A 211 9.50 3.45 -1.11
CA GLY A 211 9.58 4.84 -0.70
C GLY A 211 10.58 5.64 -1.54
N SER A 212 10.92 5.18 -2.75
CA SER A 212 11.87 5.83 -3.66
C SER A 212 11.17 6.90 -4.50
N SER A 213 11.84 8.01 -4.76
CA SER A 213 11.37 9.05 -5.70
C SER A 213 11.55 8.69 -7.18
N ARG A 214 12.20 7.57 -7.50
CA ARG A 214 12.49 7.15 -8.88
C ARG A 214 11.25 6.68 -9.65
N TRP A 215 10.13 6.43 -8.98
CA TRP A 215 8.86 6.05 -9.60
C TRP A 215 8.47 6.98 -10.74
N LYS A 216 8.83 8.27 -10.66
CA LYS A 216 8.50 9.29 -11.66
C LYS A 216 9.05 8.93 -13.05
N GLY A 217 10.28 8.42 -13.13
CA GLY A 217 10.87 8.00 -14.41
C GLY A 217 10.10 6.86 -15.10
N HIS A 218 9.61 5.88 -14.31
CA HIS A 218 8.77 4.80 -14.82
C HIS A 218 7.38 5.31 -15.22
N TYR A 219 6.83 6.24 -14.44
CA TYR A 219 5.55 6.87 -14.75
C TYR A 219 5.62 7.73 -16.02
N ASP A 220 6.68 8.53 -16.22
CA ASP A 220 6.88 9.30 -17.44
C ASP A 220 6.99 8.38 -18.67
N ALA A 221 7.60 7.21 -18.52
CA ALA A 221 7.62 6.19 -19.56
C ALA A 221 6.21 5.64 -19.88
N ILE A 222 5.37 5.44 -18.87
CA ILE A 222 3.96 5.03 -19.04
C ILE A 222 3.20 6.13 -19.79
N ARG A 223 3.36 7.40 -19.40
CA ARG A 223 2.72 8.53 -20.11
C ARG A 223 3.13 8.57 -21.58
N GLY A 224 4.43 8.43 -21.87
CA GLY A 224 4.95 8.34 -23.24
C GLY A 224 4.37 7.15 -24.01
N TRP A 225 4.26 6.00 -23.35
CA TRP A 225 3.70 4.80 -23.94
C TRP A 225 2.22 4.97 -24.30
N ILE A 226 1.42 5.58 -23.43
CA ILE A 226 -0.02 5.83 -23.67
C ILE A 226 -0.19 6.79 -24.84
N ARG A 227 0.55 7.89 -24.89
CA ARG A 227 0.49 8.87 -25.99
C ARG A 227 0.95 8.30 -27.33
N GLY A 228 1.87 7.35 -27.32
CA GLY A 228 2.40 6.70 -28.51
C GLY A 228 1.54 5.57 -29.06
N ARG A 229 0.45 5.20 -28.35
CA ARG A 229 -0.37 4.07 -28.76
C ARG A 229 -1.72 4.52 -29.35
N GLN A 230 -2.25 3.72 -30.25
CA GLN A 230 -3.58 3.93 -30.84
C GLN A 230 -4.62 3.05 -30.13
N GLY A 231 -5.40 3.67 -29.23
CA GLY A 231 -6.49 2.99 -28.52
C GLY A 231 -6.08 2.06 -27.38
N ASN A 232 -7.06 1.41 -26.75
CA ASN A 232 -6.92 0.61 -25.52
C ASN A 232 -7.63 -0.75 -25.57
N LYS A 233 -8.15 -1.16 -26.73
CA LYS A 233 -9.03 -2.34 -26.91
C LYS A 233 -8.40 -3.68 -26.48
N ASP A 234 -7.09 -3.76 -26.47
CA ASP A 234 -6.34 -4.95 -26.06
C ASP A 234 -5.89 -4.92 -24.59
N LEU A 235 -6.22 -3.85 -23.85
CA LEU A 235 -5.95 -3.73 -22.43
C LEU A 235 -7.12 -4.28 -21.62
N ASP A 236 -6.81 -5.07 -20.59
CA ASP A 236 -7.81 -5.46 -19.63
C ASP A 236 -8.16 -4.29 -18.68
N SER A 237 -9.31 -4.39 -18.02
CA SER A 237 -9.82 -3.35 -17.14
C SER A 237 -8.91 -3.09 -15.93
N PHE A 238 -8.21 -4.10 -15.44
CA PHE A 238 -7.29 -3.94 -14.32
C PHE A 238 -6.09 -3.05 -14.70
N LEU A 239 -5.46 -3.30 -15.84
CA LEU A 239 -4.34 -2.48 -16.31
C LEU A 239 -4.79 -1.04 -16.59
N MET A 240 -5.98 -0.86 -17.17
CA MET A 240 -6.54 0.49 -17.39
C MET A 240 -6.78 1.22 -16.08
N ASN A 241 -7.46 0.58 -15.13
CA ASN A 241 -7.72 1.17 -13.81
C ASN A 241 -6.43 1.47 -13.06
N TRP A 242 -5.41 0.61 -13.16
CA TRP A 242 -4.13 0.82 -12.51
C TRP A 242 -3.39 2.04 -13.08
N VAL A 243 -3.41 2.23 -14.39
CA VAL A 243 -2.88 3.46 -15.01
C VAL A 243 -3.65 4.69 -14.51
N CYS A 244 -4.99 4.64 -14.49
CA CYS A 244 -5.82 5.74 -14.01
C CYS A 244 -5.53 6.07 -12.54
N LEU A 245 -5.33 5.05 -11.68
CA LEU A 245 -4.95 5.25 -10.29
C LEU A 245 -3.61 6.00 -10.18
N ILE A 246 -2.57 5.50 -10.85
CA ILE A 246 -1.23 6.10 -10.78
C ILE A 246 -1.25 7.52 -11.34
N ASP A 247 -1.94 7.77 -12.44
CA ASP A 247 -2.03 9.09 -13.06
C ASP A 247 -2.79 10.09 -12.16
N THR A 248 -3.95 9.68 -11.63
CA THR A 248 -4.75 10.52 -10.73
C THR A 248 -3.99 10.83 -9.45
N GLN A 249 -3.42 9.83 -8.80
CA GLN A 249 -2.65 10.03 -7.57
C GLN A 249 -1.38 10.85 -7.82
N SER A 250 -0.69 10.63 -8.93
CA SER A 250 0.47 11.45 -9.31
C SER A 250 0.09 12.91 -9.48
N ALA A 251 -1.01 13.17 -10.18
CA ALA A 251 -1.49 14.53 -10.43
C ALA A 251 -1.87 15.26 -9.14
N LEU A 252 -2.62 14.62 -8.25
CA LEU A 252 -3.05 15.20 -6.97
C LEU A 252 -1.86 15.45 -6.04
N ASN A 253 -0.91 14.51 -5.97
CA ASN A 253 0.25 14.63 -5.09
C ASN A 253 1.25 15.68 -5.59
N LEU A 254 1.52 15.72 -6.91
CA LEU A 254 2.50 16.63 -7.48
C LEU A 254 1.92 18.00 -7.85
N GLY A 255 0.60 18.20 -7.72
CA GLY A 255 -0.05 19.42 -8.18
C GLY A 255 0.05 19.62 -9.69
N THR A 256 -0.07 18.53 -10.47
CA THR A 256 -0.06 18.52 -11.94
C THR A 256 -1.41 18.06 -12.49
N SER A 257 -1.60 18.13 -13.81
CA SER A 257 -2.81 17.62 -14.46
C SER A 257 -2.68 16.13 -14.79
N THR A 258 -3.81 15.43 -14.68
CA THR A 258 -3.98 14.09 -15.28
C THR A 258 -3.85 14.12 -16.79
N MET A 259 -3.60 12.97 -17.40
CA MET A 259 -3.55 12.82 -18.84
C MET A 259 -4.96 12.87 -19.45
N PRO A 260 -5.23 13.77 -20.44
CA PRO A 260 -6.54 13.84 -21.09
C PRO A 260 -6.97 12.53 -21.77
N GLU A 261 -6.00 11.75 -22.24
CA GLU A 261 -6.20 10.46 -22.89
C GLU A 261 -6.89 9.44 -21.97
N LEU A 262 -6.80 9.62 -20.64
CA LEU A 262 -7.40 8.72 -19.65
C LEU A 262 -8.85 9.08 -19.30
N ASP A 263 -9.36 10.23 -19.71
CA ASP A 263 -10.74 10.63 -19.44
C ASP A 263 -11.76 9.62 -20.02
N GLU A 264 -11.47 9.07 -21.20
CA GLU A 264 -12.30 8.03 -21.81
C GLU A 264 -12.20 6.71 -21.05
N TRP A 265 -11.03 6.36 -20.51
CA TRP A 265 -10.83 5.14 -19.75
C TRP A 265 -11.63 5.16 -18.44
N MET A 266 -11.62 6.31 -17.74
CA MET A 266 -12.41 6.52 -16.53
C MET A 266 -13.93 6.60 -16.81
N SER A 267 -14.33 6.94 -18.04
CA SER A 267 -15.74 7.03 -18.45
C SER A 267 -16.31 5.68 -18.89
N ALA A 268 -15.47 4.75 -19.29
CA ALA A 268 -15.84 3.42 -19.74
C ALA A 268 -16.24 2.46 -18.59
N ALA A 269 -16.21 2.92 -17.33
CA ALA A 269 -16.75 2.18 -16.20
C ALA A 269 -18.25 1.86 -16.44
N PRO A 270 -18.68 0.63 -16.14
CA PRO A 270 -20.03 0.18 -16.50
C PRO A 270 -21.11 1.05 -15.86
N ASN A 271 -22.06 1.43 -16.68
CA ASN A 271 -23.33 2.11 -16.39
C ASN A 271 -23.43 2.93 -15.08
N ASN A 272 -23.67 4.22 -15.22
CA ASN A 272 -23.87 5.26 -14.19
C ASN A 272 -24.88 4.96 -13.07
N GLN A 273 -25.35 3.73 -12.90
CA GLN A 273 -26.36 3.35 -11.89
C GLN A 273 -25.84 2.37 -10.83
N ASP A 274 -24.68 1.72 -11.05
CA ASP A 274 -24.11 0.82 -10.04
C ASP A 274 -23.16 1.62 -9.14
N TYR A 275 -23.62 1.99 -7.97
CA TYR A 275 -22.81 2.55 -6.88
C TYR A 275 -21.85 1.45 -6.39
N THR A 276 -20.64 1.45 -6.89
CA THR A 276 -19.61 0.48 -6.51
C THR A 276 -18.45 1.17 -5.82
N VAL A 277 -17.82 0.46 -4.89
CA VAL A 277 -16.50 0.82 -4.40
C VAL A 277 -15.47 0.16 -5.30
N ASP A 278 -14.62 0.97 -5.92
CA ASP A 278 -13.50 0.46 -6.71
C ASP A 278 -12.49 -0.26 -5.81
N SER A 279 -12.15 -1.49 -6.14
CA SER A 279 -11.30 -2.33 -5.30
C SER A 279 -9.84 -1.87 -5.27
N LEU A 280 -9.39 -1.18 -6.30
CA LEU A 280 -8.03 -0.68 -6.43
C LEU A 280 -7.88 0.70 -5.79
N PHE A 281 -8.80 1.64 -6.11
CA PHE A 281 -8.80 2.98 -5.52
C PHE A 281 -9.28 3.01 -4.05
N GLY A 282 -10.22 2.13 -3.68
CA GLY A 282 -10.86 2.16 -2.38
C GLY A 282 -11.93 3.25 -2.23
N CYS A 283 -12.35 3.89 -3.30
CA CYS A 283 -13.36 4.95 -3.31
C CYS A 283 -14.55 4.61 -4.23
N SER A 284 -15.59 5.46 -4.23
CA SER A 284 -16.68 5.34 -5.20
C SER A 284 -16.13 5.37 -6.62
N SER A 285 -16.63 4.48 -7.48
CA SER A 285 -16.23 4.39 -8.90
C SER A 285 -16.41 5.69 -9.70
N GLN A 286 -17.22 6.62 -9.20
CA GLN A 286 -17.43 7.95 -9.81
C GLN A 286 -16.35 8.97 -9.38
N LEU A 287 -15.69 8.75 -8.25
CA LEU A 287 -14.81 9.73 -7.64
C LEU A 287 -13.50 9.97 -8.43
N PRO A 288 -12.82 8.97 -9.03
CA PRO A 288 -11.57 9.19 -9.77
C PRO A 288 -11.69 10.24 -10.88
N LYS A 289 -12.81 10.28 -11.60
CA LYS A 289 -13.08 11.30 -12.62
C LYS A 289 -13.19 12.72 -12.04
N LEU A 290 -13.79 12.84 -10.85
CA LEU A 290 -13.89 14.12 -10.15
C LEU A 290 -12.52 14.54 -9.56
N MET A 291 -11.73 13.59 -9.06
CA MET A 291 -10.35 13.83 -8.62
C MET A 291 -9.47 14.28 -9.78
N SER A 292 -9.63 13.68 -10.96
CA SER A 292 -8.98 14.12 -12.20
C SER A 292 -9.38 15.56 -12.56
N ALA A 293 -10.66 15.90 -12.48
CA ALA A 293 -11.11 17.28 -12.69
C ALA A 293 -10.53 18.25 -11.65
N ALA A 294 -10.43 17.83 -10.38
CA ALA A 294 -9.80 18.61 -9.32
C ALA A 294 -8.32 18.90 -9.59
N SER A 295 -7.58 17.93 -10.12
CA SER A 295 -6.17 18.14 -10.47
C SER A 295 -5.99 19.18 -11.58
N ARG A 296 -6.87 19.19 -12.56
CA ARG A 296 -6.87 20.22 -13.63
C ARG A 296 -7.23 21.59 -13.10
N LEU A 297 -8.24 21.66 -12.22
CA LEU A 297 -8.62 22.91 -11.57
C LEU A 297 -7.48 23.47 -10.69
N TYR A 298 -6.76 22.60 -9.98
CA TYR A 298 -5.57 22.98 -9.21
C TYR A 298 -4.50 23.64 -10.10
N VAL A 299 -4.21 23.04 -11.27
CA VAL A 299 -3.25 23.63 -12.21
C VAL A 299 -3.74 24.95 -12.75
N ALA A 300 -5.04 25.04 -13.10
CA ALA A 300 -5.64 26.29 -13.57
C ALA A 300 -5.56 27.40 -12.51
N SER A 301 -5.79 27.08 -11.23
CA SER A 301 -5.72 28.06 -10.13
C SER A 301 -4.32 28.64 -9.87
N LYS A 302 -3.27 28.03 -10.46
CA LYS A 302 -1.88 28.54 -10.38
C LYS A 302 -1.48 29.38 -11.62
N GLN A 303 -2.39 29.56 -12.57
CA GLN A 303 -2.13 30.37 -13.78
C GLN A 303 -2.70 31.78 -13.59
N ASP A 304 -1.85 32.78 -13.72
CA ASP A 304 -2.21 34.21 -13.54
C ASP A 304 -3.29 34.73 -14.51
N LEU A 305 -3.64 33.94 -15.53
CA LEU A 305 -4.62 34.31 -16.57
C LEU A 305 -6.04 33.85 -16.30
N VAL A 306 -6.27 33.08 -15.23
CA VAL A 306 -7.60 32.54 -14.88
C VAL A 306 -8.19 33.42 -13.78
N ASP A 307 -9.44 33.85 -13.98
CA ASP A 307 -10.17 34.65 -12.99
C ASP A 307 -10.43 33.82 -11.71
N GLU A 308 -10.14 34.41 -10.57
CA GLU A 308 -10.38 33.78 -9.27
C GLU A 308 -11.85 33.42 -9.05
N ASP A 309 -12.79 34.25 -9.55
CA ASP A 309 -14.21 33.97 -9.44
C ASP A 309 -14.61 32.74 -10.28
N ASP A 310 -14.00 32.54 -11.44
CA ASP A 310 -14.16 31.33 -12.24
C ASP A 310 -13.64 30.09 -11.52
N ILE A 311 -12.48 30.20 -10.86
CA ILE A 311 -11.92 29.10 -10.06
C ILE A 311 -12.86 28.76 -8.90
N ARG A 312 -13.37 29.75 -8.18
CA ARG A 312 -14.34 29.55 -7.08
C ARG A 312 -15.60 28.87 -7.58
N TYR A 313 -16.18 29.39 -8.68
CA TYR A 313 -17.38 28.79 -9.27
C TYR A 313 -17.18 27.33 -9.69
N GLN A 314 -16.07 27.01 -10.34
CA GLN A 314 -15.73 25.64 -10.74
C GLN A 314 -15.48 24.74 -9.53
N ALA A 315 -14.81 25.24 -8.50
CA ALA A 315 -14.58 24.52 -7.25
C ALA A 315 -15.90 24.21 -6.55
N ASP A 316 -16.81 25.18 -6.42
CA ASP A 316 -18.13 24.98 -5.81
C ASP A 316 -18.97 23.92 -6.55
N ASN A 317 -18.96 23.97 -7.87
CA ASN A 317 -19.63 22.96 -8.69
C ASN A 317 -19.03 21.57 -8.47
N LEU A 318 -17.71 21.48 -8.44
CA LEU A 318 -17.02 20.21 -8.23
C LEU A 318 -17.26 19.67 -6.81
N GLN A 319 -17.26 20.51 -5.79
CA GLN A 319 -17.62 20.15 -4.42
C GLN A 319 -19.05 19.59 -4.33
N LYS A 320 -20.03 20.24 -4.95
CA LYS A 320 -21.42 19.73 -5.02
C LYS A 320 -21.47 18.34 -5.67
N ARG A 321 -20.76 18.13 -6.76
CA ARG A 321 -20.68 16.83 -7.43
C ARG A 321 -20.02 15.77 -6.57
N ILE A 322 -18.92 16.09 -5.87
CA ILE A 322 -18.23 15.18 -4.95
C ILE A 322 -19.18 14.78 -3.81
N ARG A 323 -19.89 15.74 -3.22
CA ARG A 323 -20.87 15.45 -2.15
C ARG A 323 -22.01 14.55 -2.64
N SER A 324 -22.41 14.65 -3.90
CA SER A 324 -23.46 13.81 -4.49
C SER A 324 -23.00 12.38 -4.82
N THR A 325 -21.71 12.06 -4.73
CA THR A 325 -21.20 10.69 -4.91
C THR A 325 -21.34 9.83 -3.65
N GLN A 326 -22.08 10.27 -2.63
CA GLN A 326 -22.38 9.49 -1.44
C GLN A 326 -22.87 8.10 -1.80
N LEU A 327 -22.25 7.08 -1.20
CA LEU A 327 -22.74 5.72 -1.33
C LEU A 327 -24.03 5.57 -0.50
N PRO A 328 -25.11 5.02 -1.07
CA PRO A 328 -26.33 4.79 -0.30
C PRO A 328 -26.07 3.80 0.85
N GLU A 329 -26.70 4.02 2.00
CA GLU A 329 -26.60 3.14 3.18
C GLU A 329 -27.12 1.72 2.91
N ASP A 330 -27.85 1.53 1.82
CA ASP A 330 -28.63 0.32 1.54
C ASP A 330 -27.80 -0.85 0.98
N SER A 331 -28.35 -2.03 1.18
CA SER A 331 -27.77 -3.38 0.95
C SER A 331 -27.32 -3.69 -0.48
N GLN A 332 -27.55 -2.80 -1.44
CA GLN A 332 -27.24 -3.00 -2.86
C GLN A 332 -25.82 -2.61 -3.28
N ILE A 333 -24.98 -2.10 -2.37
CA ILE A 333 -23.63 -1.72 -2.71
C ILE A 333 -22.82 -2.97 -3.06
N LYS A 334 -22.55 -3.13 -4.32
CA LYS A 334 -21.54 -4.05 -4.80
C LYS A 334 -20.17 -3.46 -4.45
N VAL A 335 -19.62 -3.86 -3.30
CA VAL A 335 -18.16 -3.85 -3.17
C VAL A 335 -17.70 -4.69 -4.34
N GLY A 336 -16.74 -4.24 -5.16
CA GLY A 336 -16.25 -4.94 -6.35
C GLY A 336 -15.73 -6.37 -6.12
N LEU A 337 -16.35 -7.05 -5.19
CA LEU A 337 -16.33 -8.47 -4.93
C LEU A 337 -17.12 -9.12 -6.05
N ALA A 338 -16.46 -9.38 -7.19
CA ALA A 338 -17.00 -10.27 -8.20
C ALA A 338 -17.13 -11.69 -7.60
N CYS A 339 -18.03 -11.85 -6.65
CA CYS A 339 -18.45 -13.13 -6.10
C CYS A 339 -19.75 -13.49 -6.77
N THR A 340 -19.67 -14.07 -7.97
CA THR A 340 -20.82 -14.64 -8.67
C THR A 340 -21.13 -16.06 -8.23
N ASP A 341 -20.30 -16.70 -7.38
CA ASP A 341 -20.57 -18.03 -6.86
C ASP A 341 -20.46 -18.10 -5.33
N ALA A 342 -21.60 -18.33 -4.70
CA ALA A 342 -21.76 -18.54 -3.26
C ALA A 342 -21.05 -19.81 -2.71
N SER A 343 -20.30 -20.54 -3.52
CA SER A 343 -19.69 -21.82 -3.19
C SER A 343 -18.17 -21.81 -2.99
N GLN A 344 -17.49 -20.66 -3.16
CA GLN A 344 -16.05 -20.55 -2.90
C GLN A 344 -15.75 -19.38 -1.99
N GLU A 345 -15.90 -19.62 -0.69
CA GLU A 345 -15.40 -18.75 0.36
C GLU A 345 -13.87 -18.72 0.38
N PHE A 346 -13.27 -17.85 -0.41
CA PHE A 346 -11.92 -17.38 -0.14
C PHE A 346 -12.01 -16.00 0.50
N SER A 347 -12.26 -15.96 1.81
CA SER A 347 -11.98 -14.78 2.61
C SER A 347 -10.48 -14.60 2.69
N THR A 348 -9.92 -13.74 1.86
CA THR A 348 -8.49 -13.48 1.79
C THR A 348 -8.02 -12.46 2.84
N THR A 349 -8.93 -11.80 3.53
CA THR A 349 -8.68 -11.08 4.78
C THR A 349 -8.88 -12.05 5.93
N VAL A 350 -7.78 -12.56 6.46
CA VAL A 350 -7.75 -13.54 7.55
C VAL A 350 -8.74 -13.14 8.65
N GLY A 351 -9.83 -13.89 8.80
CA GLY A 351 -10.76 -13.80 9.92
C GLY A 351 -11.74 -12.62 9.89
N MET A 352 -11.85 -11.88 8.79
CA MET A 352 -12.80 -10.78 8.69
C MET A 352 -14.12 -11.27 8.10
N GLU A 353 -15.23 -11.05 8.81
CA GLU A 353 -16.57 -11.30 8.28
C GLU A 353 -16.86 -10.40 7.07
N ARG A 354 -17.64 -10.90 6.12
CA ARG A 354 -18.00 -10.20 4.88
C ARG A 354 -18.63 -8.82 5.15
N ASP A 355 -19.45 -8.72 6.16
CA ASP A 355 -20.12 -7.49 6.55
C ASP A 355 -19.14 -6.47 7.15
N GLU A 356 -18.13 -6.92 7.86
CA GLU A 356 -17.08 -6.06 8.39
C GLU A 356 -16.18 -5.50 7.27
N LEU A 357 -15.79 -6.34 6.31
CA LEU A 357 -15.04 -5.89 5.14
C LEU A 357 -15.84 -4.83 4.35
N ARG A 358 -17.13 -5.07 4.17
CA ARG A 358 -18.03 -4.11 3.51
C ARG A 358 -18.12 -2.79 4.26
N ARG A 359 -18.33 -2.81 5.59
CA ARG A 359 -18.37 -1.60 6.42
C ARG A 359 -17.08 -0.79 6.31
N ARG A 360 -15.92 -1.45 6.32
CA ARG A 360 -14.61 -0.80 6.16
C ARG A 360 -14.42 -0.23 4.78
N ALA A 361 -14.79 -0.97 3.73
CA ALA A 361 -14.72 -0.48 2.36
C ALA A 361 -15.58 0.76 2.15
N MET A 362 -16.79 0.77 2.71
CA MET A 362 -17.68 1.93 2.66
C MET A 362 -17.12 3.12 3.44
N ALA A 363 -16.62 2.89 4.66
CA ALA A 363 -15.98 3.96 5.43
C ALA A 363 -14.77 4.54 4.70
N THR A 364 -13.96 3.70 4.04
CA THR A 364 -12.83 4.15 3.21
C THR A 364 -13.30 4.99 2.03
N ALA A 365 -14.35 4.56 1.32
CA ALA A 365 -14.89 5.32 0.19
C ALA A 365 -15.44 6.68 0.61
N GLU A 366 -16.08 6.77 1.77
CA GLU A 366 -16.54 8.03 2.35
C GLU A 366 -15.36 8.92 2.80
N ILE A 367 -14.30 8.35 3.38
CA ILE A 367 -13.08 9.09 3.71
C ILE A 367 -12.49 9.73 2.45
N PHE A 368 -12.39 9.00 1.34
CA PHE A 368 -11.93 9.55 0.06
C PHE A 368 -12.83 10.67 -0.44
N ARG A 369 -14.16 10.55 -0.31
CA ARG A 369 -15.12 11.57 -0.70
C ARG A 369 -14.92 12.86 0.11
N HIS A 370 -14.82 12.77 1.43
CA HIS A 370 -14.59 13.91 2.30
C HIS A 370 -13.21 14.55 2.09
N ALA A 371 -12.16 13.76 1.94
CA ALA A 371 -10.83 14.25 1.62
C ALA A 371 -10.81 14.98 0.26
N SER A 372 -11.50 14.44 -0.76
CA SER A 372 -11.63 15.09 -2.06
C SER A 372 -12.41 16.41 -1.97
N HIS A 373 -13.44 16.49 -1.13
CA HIS A 373 -14.20 17.73 -0.88
C HIS A 373 -13.30 18.83 -0.28
N ILE A 374 -12.52 18.48 0.75
CA ILE A 374 -11.56 19.40 1.39
C ILE A 374 -10.46 19.81 0.40
N TYR A 375 -9.93 18.87 -0.37
CA TYR A 375 -8.92 19.15 -1.38
C TYR A 375 -9.42 20.20 -2.39
N VAL A 376 -10.64 20.05 -2.91
CA VAL A 376 -11.24 21.01 -3.86
C VAL A 376 -11.54 22.34 -3.18
N TYR A 377 -12.03 22.35 -1.94
CA TYR A 377 -12.19 23.58 -1.17
C TYR A 377 -10.88 24.37 -1.11
N ARG A 378 -9.76 23.72 -0.82
CA ARG A 378 -8.44 24.33 -0.74
C ARG A 378 -7.88 24.81 -2.09
N ILE A 379 -8.43 24.38 -3.22
CA ILE A 379 -8.07 24.94 -4.54
C ILE A 379 -8.55 26.40 -4.65
N ALA A 380 -9.78 26.66 -4.22
CA ALA A 380 -10.39 27.98 -4.28
C ALA A 380 -9.99 28.88 -3.11
N HIS A 381 -9.62 28.28 -1.98
CA HIS A 381 -9.31 29.01 -0.74
C HIS A 381 -7.86 28.71 -0.31
N GLY A 382 -7.22 29.70 0.27
CA GLY A 382 -5.86 29.59 0.75
C GLY A 382 -5.67 28.50 1.82
N PRO A 383 -4.43 28.02 2.02
CA PRO A 383 -4.17 26.90 2.94
C PRO A 383 -4.43 27.25 4.42
N MET A 384 -4.52 28.53 4.77
CA MET A 384 -4.77 29.03 6.13
C MET A 384 -6.13 29.69 6.30
N GLU A 385 -6.94 29.81 5.25
CA GLU A 385 -8.30 30.30 5.40
C GLU A 385 -9.14 29.33 6.25
N PRO A 386 -10.04 29.83 7.11
CA PRO A 386 -10.94 28.94 7.86
C PRO A 386 -11.77 28.07 6.92
N LEU A 387 -12.00 26.82 7.31
CA LEU A 387 -12.89 25.94 6.56
C LEU A 387 -14.33 26.47 6.62
N SER A 388 -15.08 26.34 5.51
CA SER A 388 -16.52 26.54 5.55
C SER A 388 -17.18 25.51 6.46
N PRO A 389 -18.42 25.77 6.96
CA PRO A 389 -19.13 24.79 7.78
C PRO A 389 -19.22 23.40 7.15
N GLU A 390 -19.43 23.31 5.83
CA GLU A 390 -19.53 22.06 5.08
C GLU A 390 -18.16 21.35 4.95
N ALA A 391 -17.08 22.13 4.80
CA ALA A 391 -15.73 21.58 4.75
C ALA A 391 -15.27 21.11 6.14
N GLN A 392 -15.65 21.83 7.19
CA GLN A 392 -15.41 21.45 8.58
C GLN A 392 -16.17 20.16 8.94
N GLU A 393 -17.44 20.05 8.58
CA GLU A 393 -18.23 18.81 8.73
C GLU A 393 -17.58 17.64 8.01
N SER A 394 -17.03 17.88 6.81
CA SER A 394 -16.31 16.85 6.06
C SER A 394 -15.04 16.40 6.80
N LEU A 395 -14.28 17.30 7.40
CA LEU A 395 -13.09 16.97 8.19
C LEU A 395 -13.46 16.12 9.40
N GLU A 396 -14.43 16.55 10.19
CA GLU A 396 -14.89 15.85 11.41
C GLU A 396 -15.45 14.46 11.10
N THR A 397 -16.24 14.36 10.03
CA THR A 397 -16.79 13.08 9.56
C THR A 397 -15.68 12.13 9.13
N ALA A 398 -14.72 12.62 8.33
CA ALA A 398 -13.59 11.79 7.88
C ALA A 398 -12.73 11.30 9.06
N LEU A 399 -12.44 12.16 10.04
CA LEU A 399 -11.69 11.78 11.25
C LEU A 399 -12.45 10.71 12.07
N THR A 400 -13.77 10.85 12.18
CA THR A 400 -14.62 9.85 12.84
C THR A 400 -14.61 8.52 12.08
N LEU A 401 -14.71 8.55 10.75
CA LEU A 401 -14.68 7.35 9.92
C LEU A 401 -13.31 6.64 9.96
N LEU A 402 -12.21 7.39 10.06
CA LEU A 402 -10.87 6.82 10.23
C LEU A 402 -10.79 5.86 11.41
N THR A 403 -11.50 6.12 12.51
CA THR A 403 -11.53 5.23 13.69
C THR A 403 -12.14 3.86 13.39
N ARG A 404 -12.96 3.75 12.34
CA ARG A 404 -13.63 2.52 11.91
C ARG A 404 -12.82 1.70 10.89
N VAL A 405 -11.74 2.27 10.37
CA VAL A 405 -10.86 1.61 9.39
C VAL A 405 -9.49 1.42 10.03
N PRO A 406 -9.15 0.23 10.54
CA PRO A 406 -7.85 -0.04 11.16
C PRO A 406 -6.73 -0.03 10.11
N ASP A 407 -5.49 0.15 10.57
CA ASP A 407 -4.28 0.18 9.73
C ASP A 407 -3.85 -1.19 9.20
N ALA A 408 -4.67 -2.21 9.44
CA ALA A 408 -4.43 -3.56 8.93
C ALA A 408 -4.55 -3.63 7.40
N LEU A 409 -4.11 -4.75 6.83
CA LEU A 409 -4.31 -5.09 5.42
C LEU A 409 -5.75 -4.80 4.97
N GLY A 410 -5.91 -4.35 3.75
CA GLY A 410 -7.20 -4.02 3.15
C GLY A 410 -7.42 -2.50 3.07
N PRO A 411 -8.65 -2.02 3.27
CA PRO A 411 -9.02 -0.63 2.98
C PRO A 411 -8.12 0.43 3.65
N GLY A 412 -7.60 0.17 4.85
CA GLY A 412 -6.73 1.12 5.56
C GLY A 412 -5.39 1.38 4.88
N ALA A 413 -4.88 0.43 4.11
CA ALA A 413 -3.57 0.54 3.47
C ALA A 413 -3.52 1.62 2.37
N ASN A 414 -4.65 1.99 1.79
CA ASN A 414 -4.74 2.92 0.66
C ASN A 414 -5.10 4.36 1.07
N LEU A 415 -5.07 4.69 2.36
CA LEU A 415 -5.49 6.00 2.85
C LEU A 415 -4.39 7.07 2.86
N GLY A 416 -3.20 6.79 2.31
CA GLY A 416 -2.04 7.67 2.38
C GLY A 416 -2.34 9.11 1.93
N TRP A 417 -2.92 9.28 0.75
CA TRP A 417 -3.31 10.60 0.24
C TRP A 417 -4.37 11.29 1.14
N CYS A 418 -5.38 10.53 1.59
CA CYS A 418 -6.41 11.06 2.48
C CYS A 418 -5.82 11.56 3.80
N LEU A 419 -4.88 10.80 4.40
CA LEU A 419 -4.22 11.19 5.64
C LEU A 419 -3.44 12.51 5.49
N VAL A 420 -2.82 12.75 4.33
CA VAL A 420 -2.12 14.03 4.08
C VAL A 420 -3.13 15.16 3.90
N VAL A 421 -4.19 14.97 3.11
CA VAL A 421 -5.20 16.02 2.89
C VAL A 421 -5.90 16.40 4.20
N LEU A 422 -6.35 15.41 4.98
CA LEU A 422 -7.01 15.66 6.26
C LEU A 422 -6.04 16.17 7.31
N GLY A 423 -4.85 15.57 7.39
CA GLY A 423 -3.82 15.93 8.35
C GLY A 423 -3.32 17.36 8.18
N ALA A 424 -3.27 17.86 6.94
CA ALA A 424 -2.87 19.24 6.65
C ALA A 424 -3.82 20.30 7.25
N GLU A 425 -5.04 19.91 7.63
CA GLU A 425 -6.03 20.80 8.24
C GLU A 425 -5.98 20.83 9.77
N LEU A 426 -5.14 20.01 10.40
CA LEU A 426 -5.17 19.80 11.85
C LEU A 426 -4.26 20.77 12.59
N ASP A 427 -4.82 21.44 13.59
CA ASP A 427 -4.10 22.35 14.48
C ASP A 427 -3.92 21.77 15.89
N LEU A 428 -4.79 20.83 16.32
CA LEU A 428 -4.73 20.22 17.64
C LEU A 428 -3.69 19.11 17.70
N GLU A 429 -2.78 19.15 18.67
CA GLU A 429 -1.71 18.17 18.85
C GLU A 429 -2.23 16.74 18.96
N GLU A 430 -3.31 16.50 19.72
CA GLU A 430 -3.92 15.18 19.87
C GLU A 430 -4.38 14.58 18.52
N GLN A 431 -4.90 15.42 17.62
CA GLN A 431 -5.31 14.99 16.28
C GLN A 431 -4.09 14.71 15.40
N ARG A 432 -3.03 15.52 15.49
CA ARG A 432 -1.76 15.31 14.80
C ARG A 432 -1.10 14.01 15.26
N GLU A 433 -1.07 13.74 16.55
CA GLU A 433 -0.57 12.47 17.12
C GLU A 433 -1.40 11.28 16.63
N TYR A 434 -2.72 11.41 16.56
CA TYR A 434 -3.58 10.37 16.00
C TYR A 434 -3.21 10.04 14.55
N ILE A 435 -3.07 11.05 13.67
CA ILE A 435 -2.65 10.83 12.28
C ILE A 435 -1.25 10.22 12.20
N ASN A 436 -0.32 10.65 13.05
CA ASN A 436 1.01 10.05 13.13
C ASN A 436 0.96 8.57 13.52
N SER A 437 0.06 8.21 14.44
CA SER A 437 -0.13 6.80 14.81
C SER A 437 -0.64 5.96 13.64
N ARG A 438 -1.50 6.53 12.77
CA ARG A 438 -1.99 5.88 11.54
C ARG A 438 -0.85 5.59 10.56
N TRP A 439 0.04 6.57 10.35
CA TRP A 439 1.23 6.38 9.52
C TRP A 439 2.14 5.28 10.07
N ALA A 440 2.34 5.25 11.37
CA ALA A 440 3.12 4.20 12.03
C ALA A 440 2.51 2.80 11.81
N GLY A 441 1.18 2.67 11.94
CA GLY A 441 0.45 1.43 11.68
C GLY A 441 0.59 0.95 10.24
N MET A 442 0.42 1.86 9.27
CA MET A 442 0.58 1.55 7.84
C MET A 442 2.04 1.15 7.49
N HIS A 443 3.02 1.79 8.14
CA HIS A 443 4.43 1.45 7.93
C HIS A 443 4.75 -0.02 8.25
N LEU A 444 4.08 -0.59 9.23
CA LEU A 444 4.23 -2.00 9.61
C LEU A 444 3.80 -2.98 8.51
N LEU A 445 3.04 -2.53 7.51
CA LEU A 445 2.69 -3.33 6.34
C LEU A 445 3.84 -3.53 5.33
N GLY A 446 5.01 -2.95 5.59
CA GLY A 446 6.19 -3.06 4.70
C GLY A 446 6.16 -2.09 3.51
N ILE A 447 5.27 -1.10 3.52
CA ILE A 447 5.17 -0.07 2.49
C ILE A 447 5.89 1.18 3.00
N TYR A 448 7.03 1.52 2.40
CA TYR A 448 7.93 2.53 2.95
C TYR A 448 7.66 3.97 2.49
N ASN A 449 6.81 4.19 1.50
CA ASN A 449 6.33 5.54 1.16
C ASN A 449 5.54 6.20 2.31
N THR A 450 5.02 5.41 3.26
CA THR A 450 4.33 5.89 4.47
C THR A 450 5.22 6.77 5.36
N LYS A 451 6.52 6.48 5.46
CA LYS A 451 7.49 7.34 6.17
C LYS A 451 7.60 8.72 5.54
N ASN A 452 7.57 8.76 4.22
CA ASN A 452 7.65 10.02 3.48
C ASN A 452 6.38 10.85 3.69
N GLY A 453 5.19 10.22 3.69
CA GLY A 453 3.92 10.88 4.00
C GLY A 453 3.90 11.49 5.39
N GLN A 454 4.36 10.76 6.40
CA GLN A 454 4.52 11.25 7.76
C GLN A 454 5.49 12.45 7.84
N SER A 455 6.65 12.35 7.15
CA SER A 455 7.63 13.43 7.10
C SER A 455 7.08 14.69 6.44
N ILE A 456 6.30 14.54 5.37
CA ILE A 456 5.63 15.66 4.68
C ILE A 456 4.67 16.35 5.64
N LEU A 457 3.80 15.60 6.34
CA LEU A 457 2.84 16.18 7.28
C LEU A 457 3.51 16.89 8.45
N ASN A 458 4.53 16.32 9.03
CA ASN A 458 5.28 16.96 10.12
C ASN A 458 5.83 18.32 9.67
N GLU A 459 6.31 18.40 8.44
CA GLU A 459 6.82 19.67 7.88
C GLU A 459 5.68 20.66 7.55
N VAL A 460 4.52 20.17 7.10
CA VAL A 460 3.31 21.00 6.92
C VAL A 460 2.90 21.60 8.26
N TRP A 461 2.85 20.83 9.34
CA TRP A 461 2.50 21.34 10.67
C TRP A 461 3.51 22.35 11.19
N ASN A 462 4.80 22.07 11.07
CA ASN A 462 5.85 23.04 11.39
C ASN A 462 5.64 24.37 10.65
N ARG A 463 5.33 24.27 9.35
CA ARG A 463 5.08 25.47 8.54
C ARG A 463 3.84 26.22 8.98
N ARG A 464 2.71 25.54 9.25
CA ARG A 464 1.48 26.15 9.78
C ARG A 464 1.72 26.89 11.09
N ASP A 465 2.48 26.28 12.00
CA ASP A 465 2.81 26.87 13.30
C ASP A 465 3.67 28.14 13.13
N LEU A 466 4.61 28.14 12.16
CA LEU A 466 5.40 29.32 11.80
C LEU A 466 4.56 30.43 11.17
N VAL A 467 3.61 30.07 10.28
CA VAL A 467 2.66 31.03 9.67
C VAL A 467 1.77 31.65 10.73
N SER A 468 1.22 30.86 11.64
CA SER A 468 0.39 31.36 12.75
C SER A 468 1.16 32.29 13.70
N SER A 469 2.48 32.14 13.78
CA SER A 469 3.40 32.98 14.57
C SER A 469 3.94 34.17 13.77
N GLY A 470 3.59 34.34 12.49
CA GLY A 470 4.03 35.43 11.63
C GLY A 470 5.48 35.28 11.09
N PHE A 471 6.07 34.10 11.16
CA PHE A 471 7.45 33.84 10.73
C PHE A 471 7.58 33.21 9.33
N ALA A 472 6.46 32.87 8.68
CA ALA A 472 6.47 32.26 7.37
C ALA A 472 5.22 32.63 6.56
N ASP A 473 5.31 32.51 5.22
CA ASP A 473 4.16 32.63 4.35
C ASP A 473 3.39 31.30 4.25
N PRO A 474 2.05 31.34 4.07
CA PRO A 474 1.24 30.18 3.84
C PRO A 474 1.68 29.40 2.60
N GLU A 475 1.77 28.06 2.69
CA GLU A 475 2.03 27.20 1.55
C GLU A 475 1.14 25.96 1.58
N ARG A 476 0.85 25.41 0.42
CA ARG A 476 0.09 24.15 0.30
C ARG A 476 1.01 22.97 0.60
N TRP A 477 0.46 21.85 1.06
CA TRP A 477 1.26 20.66 1.36
C TRP A 477 2.05 20.13 0.15
N GLN A 478 1.58 20.33 -1.09
CA GLN A 478 2.33 20.01 -2.31
C GLN A 478 3.58 20.88 -2.45
N ASP A 479 3.47 22.17 -2.13
CA ASP A 479 4.59 23.11 -2.17
C ASP A 479 5.60 22.75 -1.07
N THR A 480 5.13 22.38 0.13
CA THR A 480 5.96 21.82 1.22
C THR A 480 6.73 20.60 0.73
N MET A 481 6.03 19.64 0.09
CA MET A 481 6.64 18.43 -0.43
C MET A 481 7.75 18.72 -1.46
N GLN A 482 7.52 19.68 -2.36
CA GLN A 482 8.54 20.13 -3.32
C GLN A 482 9.73 20.80 -2.64
N ARG A 483 9.48 21.68 -1.67
CA ARG A 483 10.51 22.43 -0.92
C ARG A 483 11.46 21.49 -0.17
N ILE A 484 10.96 20.40 0.40
CA ILE A 484 11.80 19.39 1.07
C ILE A 484 12.41 18.35 0.11
N GLY A 485 12.29 18.59 -1.21
CA GLY A 485 12.89 17.74 -2.24
C GLY A 485 12.26 16.35 -2.35
N GLN A 486 11.04 16.17 -1.86
CA GLN A 486 10.31 14.91 -1.97
C GLN A 486 9.34 14.94 -3.17
N SER A 487 9.19 13.79 -3.83
CA SER A 487 8.22 13.58 -4.90
C SER A 487 7.64 12.19 -4.69
N GLN A 488 6.53 12.11 -3.97
CA GLN A 488 5.93 10.84 -3.58
C GLN A 488 4.55 10.65 -4.18
N ILE A 489 4.18 9.41 -4.46
CA ILE A 489 2.79 9.00 -4.61
C ILE A 489 2.35 8.43 -3.26
N LEU A 490 1.36 9.06 -2.66
CA LEU A 490 0.76 8.63 -1.41
C LEU A 490 -0.49 7.81 -1.76
N VAL A 491 -0.32 6.52 -1.91
CA VAL A 491 -1.39 5.57 -2.24
C VAL A 491 -1.60 4.65 -1.07
#